data_12b1d6c969b715aaf4e215a26fa598df
#
_entry.id   12b1d6c969b715aaf4e215a26fa598df
#
_cell.length_a   1.000
_cell.length_b   1.000
_cell.length_c   1.000
_cell.angle_alpha   90.00
_cell.angle_beta   90.00
_cell.angle_gamma   90.00
#
_symmetry.space_group_name_H-M   'P 1'
#
loop_
_entity.id
_entity.type
_entity.pdbx_description
1 polymer ?
#
loop_
_entity_poly.entity_id
_entity_poly.type
_entity_poly.pdbx_seq_one_letter_code
_entity_poly.pdbx_strand_id
1 'polypeptide(L)'
;MYGAKVVTTRVSRILEGWPGVVLVALDGLDRPGLVYPEVVGAVRAGDLVAVNTTAADLGLGTGGYHLVAARLGELESGGEPAPPPGHLIKWRYTPSQVACLTVEETEHPGARAVREFGGLEGIPVVAAELHSQVPAVAAGLRAAWAGPGAPDSGGPGRDSATRERRLIYIMTDAGALAARFSRLIGAMKEAALIDAVITVGQAFGGDVEAVTLHSGLAAARAYLGADAAIVAMGPGEAGTGTRLGFSGLSQGEALNAAWSLGGRPVAAARISWADPRGRHRGVSHHTLTMMEVSALAPSTLVLPELPAPLAAEVLAALAGLPERHRVAVADGRPALDWLAHKGIRPSTMGRGIEDDRPFFLAAGAAGAYAAGLCAAGLTSAT
;
A
#
# COMPACT_ATOMS: atom_id res chain seq x y z
N MET A 1 1.14 -28.79 8.52
CA MET A 1 2.39 -28.82 9.33
C MET A 1 2.98 -27.42 9.30
N TYR A 2 3.30 -26.86 10.47
CA TYR A 2 3.87 -25.52 10.62
C TYR A 2 5.30 -25.66 11.13
N GLY A 3 6.18 -24.77 10.72
CA GLY A 3 7.57 -24.75 11.20
C GLY A 3 8.16 -23.36 11.07
N ALA A 4 8.88 -22.94 12.09
CA ALA A 4 9.72 -21.76 12.06
C ALA A 4 11.11 -22.15 12.47
N LYS A 5 12.11 -21.62 11.77
CA LYS A 5 13.51 -21.76 12.17
C LYS A 5 13.95 -20.46 12.82
N VAL A 6 14.21 -20.54 14.11
CA VAL A 6 14.73 -19.43 14.90
C VAL A 6 16.10 -19.84 15.45
N VAL A 7 17.08 -19.00 15.22
CA VAL A 7 18.45 -19.20 15.70
C VAL A 7 18.81 -18.07 16.67
N THR A 8 19.73 -18.34 17.59
CA THR A 8 20.31 -17.34 18.48
C THR A 8 21.68 -16.96 17.97
N THR A 9 21.94 -15.66 17.85
CA THR A 9 23.23 -15.12 17.40
C THR A 9 23.50 -13.75 18.01
N ARG A 10 24.69 -13.19 17.77
CA ARG A 10 25.05 -11.84 18.21
C ARG A 10 24.99 -10.85 17.07
N VAL A 11 24.62 -9.62 17.41
CA VAL A 11 24.79 -8.47 16.53
C VAL A 11 26.25 -8.11 16.49
N SER A 12 26.92 -8.30 15.34
CA SER A 12 28.34 -7.92 15.20
C SER A 12 28.51 -6.41 14.98
N ARG A 13 27.62 -5.80 14.24
CA ARG A 13 27.59 -4.33 14.05
C ARG A 13 26.22 -3.84 13.57
N ILE A 14 25.96 -2.56 13.83
CA ILE A 14 24.80 -1.85 13.26
C ILE A 14 25.14 -1.45 11.82
N LEU A 15 24.20 -1.65 10.91
CA LEU A 15 24.23 -1.23 9.51
C LEU A 15 23.28 -0.07 9.30
N GLU A 16 23.41 0.58 8.13
CA GLU A 16 22.46 1.62 7.73
C GLU A 16 21.08 1.02 7.49
N GLY A 17 20.06 1.62 8.10
CA GLY A 17 18.65 1.27 7.93
C GLY A 17 17.88 2.40 7.24
N TRP A 18 16.62 2.53 7.59
CA TRP A 18 15.72 3.62 7.16
C TRP A 18 14.71 3.90 8.29
N PRO A 19 13.91 4.99 8.23
CA PRO A 19 13.02 5.35 9.33
C PRO A 19 12.14 4.20 9.81
N GLY A 20 12.28 3.83 11.10
CA GLY A 20 11.57 2.72 11.74
C GLY A 20 12.20 1.33 11.52
N VAL A 21 13.32 1.22 10.83
CA VAL A 21 14.04 -0.04 10.61
C VAL A 21 15.53 0.15 10.88
N VAL A 22 16.10 -0.76 11.65
CA VAL A 22 17.55 -0.89 11.84
C VAL A 22 18.03 -2.18 11.17
N LEU A 23 19.06 -2.11 10.35
CA LEU A 23 19.73 -3.28 9.83
C LEU A 23 20.93 -3.62 10.70
N VAL A 24 21.18 -4.90 10.90
CA VAL A 24 22.29 -5.41 11.69
C VAL A 24 23.05 -6.52 10.94
N ALA A 25 24.37 -6.54 11.07
CA ALA A 25 25.14 -7.70 10.71
C ALA A 25 25.07 -8.70 11.87
N LEU A 26 24.94 -9.98 11.55
CA LEU A 26 24.71 -11.08 12.50
C LEU A 26 25.85 -12.09 12.40
N ASP A 27 26.40 -12.52 13.53
CA ASP A 27 27.48 -13.50 13.55
C ASP A 27 27.03 -14.84 12.96
N GLY A 28 27.79 -15.37 12.01
CA GLY A 28 27.51 -16.67 11.38
C GLY A 28 26.33 -16.71 10.43
N LEU A 29 25.71 -15.57 10.11
CA LEU A 29 24.64 -15.48 9.10
C LEU A 29 25.10 -14.64 7.90
N ASP A 30 24.70 -15.07 6.71
CA ASP A 30 25.10 -14.49 5.41
C ASP A 30 24.30 -13.24 5.01
N ARG A 31 23.14 -13.02 5.64
CA ARG A 31 22.25 -11.91 5.36
C ARG A 31 22.08 -11.00 6.55
N PRO A 32 21.84 -9.70 6.33
CA PRO A 32 21.54 -8.79 7.42
C PRO A 32 20.26 -9.17 8.16
N GLY A 33 20.25 -8.90 9.47
CA GLY A 33 19.05 -8.90 10.28
C GLY A 33 18.30 -7.58 10.15
N LEU A 34 16.99 -7.63 9.97
CA LEU A 34 16.10 -6.49 10.02
C LEU A 34 15.45 -6.43 11.40
N VAL A 35 15.55 -5.28 12.03
CA VAL A 35 15.00 -4.99 13.36
C VAL A 35 13.93 -3.91 13.22
N TYR A 36 12.79 -4.12 13.85
CA TYR A 36 11.81 -3.06 14.14
C TYR A 36 12.00 -2.60 15.59
N PRO A 37 12.65 -1.46 15.86
CA PRO A 37 12.91 -1.01 17.24
C PRO A 37 11.62 -0.79 18.05
N GLU A 38 10.53 -0.46 17.39
CA GLU A 38 9.20 -0.29 18.02
C GLU A 38 8.64 -1.62 18.57
N VAL A 39 9.12 -2.77 18.04
CA VAL A 39 8.66 -4.12 18.44
C VAL A 39 9.68 -4.82 19.33
N VAL A 40 10.95 -4.75 18.96
CA VAL A 40 12.04 -5.53 19.57
C VAL A 40 12.80 -4.72 20.63
N GLY A 41 12.67 -3.39 20.60
CA GLY A 41 13.52 -2.47 21.32
C GLY A 41 14.78 -2.11 20.53
N ALA A 42 15.55 -1.15 21.03
CA ALA A 42 16.82 -0.77 20.44
C ALA A 42 17.85 -1.89 20.59
N VAL A 43 18.61 -2.16 19.53
CA VAL A 43 19.70 -3.15 19.52
C VAL A 43 21.05 -2.46 19.35
N ARG A 44 22.10 -3.07 19.92
CA ARG A 44 23.48 -2.60 19.86
C ARG A 44 24.41 -3.72 19.41
N ALA A 45 25.60 -3.38 18.95
CA ALA A 45 26.65 -4.36 18.71
C ALA A 45 26.98 -5.12 20.01
N GLY A 46 27.11 -6.44 19.91
CA GLY A 46 27.30 -7.34 21.04
C GLY A 46 26.00 -7.96 21.59
N ASP A 47 24.84 -7.38 21.32
CA ASP A 47 23.56 -7.90 21.79
C ASP A 47 23.32 -9.32 21.28
N LEU A 48 22.83 -10.20 22.16
CA LEU A 48 22.33 -11.51 21.80
C LEU A 48 20.90 -11.39 21.32
N VAL A 49 20.59 -11.96 20.17
CA VAL A 49 19.26 -11.84 19.53
C VAL A 49 18.75 -13.19 19.05
N ALA A 50 17.43 -13.35 19.11
CA ALA A 50 16.70 -14.43 18.42
C ALA A 50 16.34 -13.95 17.01
N VAL A 51 16.66 -14.75 16.01
CA VAL A 51 16.51 -14.40 14.59
C VAL A 51 15.71 -15.47 13.87
N ASN A 52 14.63 -15.06 13.23
CA ASN A 52 13.85 -15.93 12.37
C ASN A 52 14.46 -15.94 10.96
N THR A 53 14.97 -17.10 10.55
CA THR A 53 15.61 -17.32 9.25
C THR A 53 14.71 -18.03 8.25
N THR A 54 13.52 -18.45 8.66
CA THR A 54 12.61 -19.34 7.92
C THR A 54 12.43 -18.95 6.45
N ALA A 55 12.04 -17.72 6.20
CA ALA A 55 11.70 -17.29 4.84
C ALA A 55 12.95 -17.11 3.97
N ALA A 56 14.07 -16.67 4.57
CA ALA A 56 15.34 -16.55 3.89
C ALA A 56 15.90 -17.93 3.49
N ASP A 57 15.82 -18.91 4.39
CA ASP A 57 16.27 -20.29 4.15
C ASP A 57 15.42 -20.99 3.06
N LEU A 58 14.14 -20.65 2.97
CA LEU A 58 13.24 -21.15 1.92
C LEU A 58 13.38 -20.39 0.58
N GLY A 59 14.27 -19.39 0.50
CA GLY A 59 14.42 -18.57 -0.71
C GLY A 59 13.20 -17.70 -1.01
N LEU A 60 12.34 -17.43 -0.02
CA LEU A 60 11.17 -16.59 -0.19
C LEU A 60 11.54 -15.11 -0.12
N GLY A 61 10.72 -14.28 -0.79
CA GLY A 61 10.95 -12.85 -0.89
C GLY A 61 10.70 -12.10 0.41
N THR A 62 11.73 -11.99 1.24
CA THR A 62 11.76 -11.15 2.47
C THR A 62 12.63 -9.90 2.29
N GLY A 63 12.79 -9.41 1.05
CA GLY A 63 13.72 -8.33 0.75
C GLY A 63 15.19 -8.68 0.98
N GLY A 64 15.52 -9.96 1.22
CA GLY A 64 16.90 -10.42 1.47
C GLY A 64 17.35 -10.34 2.93
N TYR A 65 16.42 -10.19 3.87
CA TYR A 65 16.73 -10.04 5.29
C TYR A 65 16.31 -11.26 6.11
N HIS A 66 17.05 -11.55 7.19
CA HIS A 66 16.54 -12.28 8.34
C HIS A 66 15.73 -11.33 9.24
N LEU A 67 14.77 -11.83 10.00
CA LEU A 67 13.97 -11.00 10.90
C LEU A 67 14.40 -11.21 12.35
N VAL A 68 14.84 -10.15 13.01
CA VAL A 68 15.15 -10.19 14.45
C VAL A 68 13.83 -10.22 15.22
N ALA A 69 13.61 -11.32 15.94
CA ALA A 69 12.36 -11.57 16.66
C ALA A 69 12.38 -11.04 18.10
N ALA A 70 13.56 -11.05 18.76
CA ALA A 70 13.73 -10.58 20.12
C ALA A 70 15.18 -10.27 20.43
N ARG A 71 15.43 -9.32 21.32
CA ARG A 71 16.69 -9.15 22.02
C ARG A 71 16.71 -10.06 23.25
N LEU A 72 17.75 -10.83 23.42
CA LEU A 72 17.96 -11.75 24.54
C LEU A 72 18.98 -11.16 25.51
N GLY A 73 18.77 -11.33 26.80
CA GLY A 73 19.67 -10.81 27.83
C GLY A 73 18.90 -10.00 28.87
N GLU A 74 19.61 -9.53 29.89
CA GLU A 74 19.02 -8.68 30.92
C GLU A 74 18.55 -7.38 30.25
N LEU A 75 17.27 -7.06 30.41
CA LEU A 75 16.81 -5.70 30.20
C LEU A 75 17.60 -4.84 31.18
N GLU A 76 18.41 -3.92 30.67
CA GLU A 76 19.01 -2.90 31.55
C GLU A 76 17.87 -2.36 32.40
N SER A 77 18.01 -2.42 33.72
CA SER A 77 17.04 -1.96 34.70
C SER A 77 16.94 -0.43 34.65
N GLY A 78 16.37 0.08 33.58
CA GLY A 78 16.21 1.48 33.26
C GLY A 78 14.74 1.82 33.08
N GLY A 79 14.04 1.99 34.19
CA GLY A 79 12.68 2.53 34.21
C GLY A 79 11.58 1.53 33.80
N GLU A 80 10.38 1.75 34.29
CA GLU A 80 9.19 1.07 33.75
C GLU A 80 9.07 1.44 32.27
N PRO A 81 8.77 0.47 31.37
CA PRO A 81 8.48 0.79 29.98
C PRO A 81 7.31 1.78 29.94
N ALA A 82 7.40 2.75 29.05
CA ALA A 82 6.31 3.70 28.84
C ALA A 82 5.00 2.90 28.60
N PRO A 83 3.88 3.35 29.16
CA PRO A 83 2.60 2.67 28.92
C PRO A 83 2.33 2.63 27.41
N PRO A 84 1.68 1.56 26.93
CA PRO A 84 1.34 1.47 25.51
C PRO A 84 0.45 2.64 25.09
N PRO A 85 0.55 3.10 23.85
CA PRO A 85 -0.14 4.31 23.40
C PRO A 85 -1.66 4.16 23.32
N GLY A 86 -2.19 2.93 23.35
CA GLY A 86 -3.62 2.61 23.26
C GLY A 86 -3.91 1.21 23.79
N HIS A 87 -5.13 0.74 23.57
CA HIS A 87 -5.64 -0.52 24.12
C HIS A 87 -5.85 -1.60 23.06
N LEU A 88 -5.66 -1.26 21.77
CA LEU A 88 -5.80 -2.25 20.71
C LEU A 88 -4.48 -2.96 20.44
N ILE A 89 -4.59 -4.27 20.31
CA ILE A 89 -3.45 -5.14 20.07
C ILE A 89 -3.51 -5.62 18.61
N LYS A 90 -2.44 -5.35 17.85
CA LYS A 90 -2.15 -5.99 16.56
C LYS A 90 -1.25 -7.19 16.78
N TRP A 91 -1.26 -8.17 15.84
CA TRP A 91 -0.66 -9.50 16.03
C TRP A 91 -1.16 -10.20 17.30
N ARG A 92 -2.45 -10.08 17.53
CA ARG A 92 -3.12 -10.63 18.72
C ARG A 92 -2.80 -12.09 18.95
N TYR A 93 -2.59 -12.44 20.24
CA TYR A 93 -2.29 -13.79 20.69
C TYR A 93 -1.00 -14.39 20.10
N THR A 94 -0.05 -13.57 19.69
CA THR A 94 1.29 -13.99 19.30
C THR A 94 2.35 -13.37 20.22
N PRO A 95 3.55 -13.97 20.32
CA PRO A 95 4.63 -13.37 21.11
C PRO A 95 5.08 -11.97 20.65
N SER A 96 4.80 -11.62 19.40
CA SER A 96 5.16 -10.34 18.79
C SER A 96 4.03 -9.30 18.83
N GLN A 97 3.01 -9.53 19.65
CA GLN A 97 1.89 -8.59 19.78
C GLN A 97 2.35 -7.17 20.12
N VAL A 98 1.75 -6.18 19.47
CA VAL A 98 2.04 -4.76 19.70
C VAL A 98 0.75 -4.01 20.03
N ALA A 99 0.81 -3.14 21.02
CA ALA A 99 -0.28 -2.22 21.34
C ALA A 99 -0.17 -0.97 20.45
N CYS A 100 -1.31 -0.49 19.98
CA CYS A 100 -1.40 0.75 19.22
C CYS A 100 -2.64 1.56 19.64
N LEU A 101 -2.57 2.87 19.45
CA LEU A 101 -3.71 3.77 19.59
C LEU A 101 -4.42 3.83 18.23
N THR A 102 -5.60 3.23 18.12
CA THR A 102 -6.36 3.29 16.89
C THR A 102 -7.30 4.49 16.85
N VAL A 103 -7.66 4.91 15.65
CA VAL A 103 -8.49 6.11 15.44
C VAL A 103 -9.88 6.00 16.05
N GLU A 104 -10.34 4.79 16.36
CA GLU A 104 -11.63 4.52 17.00
C GLU A 104 -11.61 4.74 18.53
N GLU A 105 -10.43 4.72 19.15
CA GLU A 105 -10.27 4.86 20.60
C GLU A 105 -10.51 6.31 21.03
N THR A 106 -11.15 6.51 22.15
CA THR A 106 -11.59 7.85 22.65
C THR A 106 -10.43 8.83 22.81
N GLU A 107 -9.26 8.33 23.16
CA GLU A 107 -8.03 9.08 23.37
C GLU A 107 -7.41 9.59 22.06
N HIS A 108 -7.79 8.99 20.91
CA HIS A 108 -7.26 9.41 19.63
C HIS A 108 -7.92 10.71 19.14
N PRO A 109 -7.15 11.70 18.65
CA PRO A 109 -7.71 12.99 18.16
C PRO A 109 -8.80 12.84 17.09
N GLY A 110 -8.73 11.79 16.27
CA GLY A 110 -9.69 11.48 15.21
C GLY A 110 -10.94 10.74 15.65
N ALA A 111 -11.02 10.29 16.91
CA ALA A 111 -12.10 9.41 17.39
C ALA A 111 -13.50 10.00 17.16
N ARG A 112 -13.66 11.29 17.44
CA ARG A 112 -14.93 12.00 17.23
C ARG A 112 -15.31 12.02 15.76
N ALA A 113 -14.36 12.36 14.87
CA ALA A 113 -14.62 12.44 13.44
C ALA A 113 -15.04 11.08 12.85
N VAL A 114 -14.40 9.99 13.27
CA VAL A 114 -14.78 8.63 12.84
C VAL A 114 -16.14 8.20 13.39
N ARG A 115 -16.45 8.57 14.64
CA ARG A 115 -17.75 8.29 15.25
C ARG A 115 -18.92 9.01 14.56
N GLU A 116 -18.69 10.24 14.12
CA GLU A 116 -19.67 11.09 13.44
C GLU A 116 -19.62 10.91 11.90
N PHE A 117 -18.86 9.95 11.38
CA PHE A 117 -18.69 9.70 9.95
C PHE A 117 -20.02 9.39 9.26
N GLY A 118 -20.40 10.21 8.28
CA GLY A 118 -21.64 10.06 7.54
C GLY A 118 -21.52 9.37 6.16
N GLY A 119 -20.30 9.09 5.71
CA GLY A 119 -20.02 8.45 4.42
C GLY A 119 -18.84 9.08 3.69
N LEU A 120 -18.39 8.45 2.61
CA LEU A 120 -17.27 8.91 1.77
C LEU A 120 -17.65 10.07 0.83
N GLU A 121 -18.92 10.42 0.74
CA GLU A 121 -19.40 11.57 -0.06
C GLU A 121 -18.92 11.54 -1.53
N GLY A 122 -18.82 10.35 -2.09
CA GLY A 122 -18.44 10.14 -3.48
C GLY A 122 -16.97 10.37 -3.80
N ILE A 123 -16.06 10.44 -2.82
CA ILE A 123 -14.62 10.49 -3.16
C ILE A 123 -14.19 9.19 -3.86
N PRO A 124 -13.26 9.26 -4.83
CA PRO A 124 -12.73 8.07 -5.46
C PRO A 124 -11.82 7.30 -4.49
N VAL A 125 -11.99 5.98 -4.51
CA VAL A 125 -11.12 5.04 -3.81
C VAL A 125 -10.50 4.10 -4.84
N VAL A 126 -9.19 4.25 -5.06
CA VAL A 126 -8.46 3.40 -6.00
C VAL A 126 -7.94 2.18 -5.27
N ALA A 127 -8.47 1.00 -5.58
CA ALA A 127 -7.94 -0.26 -5.09
C ALA A 127 -6.88 -0.80 -6.06
N ALA A 128 -5.69 -1.09 -5.54
CA ALA A 128 -4.59 -1.69 -6.29
C ALA A 128 -4.23 -3.07 -5.71
N GLU A 129 -3.91 -4.03 -6.58
CA GLU A 129 -3.52 -5.37 -6.19
C GLU A 129 -2.18 -5.37 -5.46
N LEU A 130 -1.20 -4.69 -6.04
CA LEU A 130 0.18 -4.74 -5.57
C LEU A 130 0.63 -3.40 -4.98
N HIS A 131 1.43 -3.49 -3.92
CA HIS A 131 2.09 -2.32 -3.32
C HIS A 131 2.90 -1.51 -4.34
N SER A 132 3.53 -2.17 -5.31
CA SER A 132 4.32 -1.52 -6.37
C SER A 132 3.49 -0.67 -7.35
N GLN A 133 2.16 -0.81 -7.38
CA GLN A 133 1.27 0.05 -8.18
C GLN A 133 0.99 1.39 -7.49
N VAL A 134 1.06 1.45 -6.15
CA VAL A 134 0.67 2.62 -5.36
C VAL A 134 1.36 3.92 -5.81
N PRO A 135 2.68 3.97 -6.06
CA PRO A 135 3.33 5.20 -6.51
C PRO A 135 2.80 5.72 -7.85
N ALA A 136 2.54 4.82 -8.81
CA ALA A 136 2.03 5.23 -10.11
C ALA A 136 0.56 5.71 -10.02
N VAL A 137 -0.27 5.06 -9.19
CA VAL A 137 -1.64 5.56 -8.89
C VAL A 137 -1.57 6.94 -8.25
N ALA A 138 -0.72 7.13 -7.24
CA ALA A 138 -0.55 8.42 -6.57
C ALA A 138 -0.06 9.51 -7.53
N ALA A 139 0.94 9.20 -8.36
CA ALA A 139 1.47 10.10 -9.37
C ALA A 139 0.41 10.48 -10.42
N GLY A 140 -0.44 9.53 -10.85
CA GLY A 140 -1.54 9.80 -11.76
C GLY A 140 -2.57 10.78 -11.19
N LEU A 141 -2.93 10.60 -9.91
CA LEU A 141 -3.78 11.54 -9.19
C LEU A 141 -3.13 12.94 -9.11
N ARG A 142 -1.87 13.01 -8.67
CA ARG A 142 -1.14 14.29 -8.51
C ARG A 142 -0.96 15.01 -9.84
N ALA A 143 -0.54 14.30 -10.89
CA ALA A 143 -0.37 14.87 -12.22
C ALA A 143 -1.68 15.46 -12.76
N ALA A 144 -2.78 14.73 -12.64
CA ALA A 144 -4.08 15.22 -13.10
C ALA A 144 -4.62 16.37 -12.24
N TRP A 145 -4.38 16.39 -10.94
CA TRP A 145 -4.74 17.51 -10.07
C TRP A 145 -3.92 18.78 -10.31
N ALA A 146 -2.66 18.61 -10.72
CA ALA A 146 -1.79 19.74 -11.04
C ALA A 146 -2.15 20.43 -12.37
N GLY A 147 -2.83 19.68 -13.27
CA GLY A 147 -3.22 20.16 -14.60
C GLY A 147 -2.11 20.05 -15.68
N PRO A 148 -2.43 20.36 -16.94
CA PRO A 148 -1.47 20.22 -18.05
C PRO A 148 -0.24 21.12 -17.86
N GLY A 149 0.95 20.53 -17.98
CA GLY A 149 2.23 21.24 -18.01
C GLY A 149 2.89 21.54 -16.66
N ALA A 150 2.36 21.01 -15.56
CA ALA A 150 2.93 21.24 -14.23
C ALA A 150 3.64 20.01 -13.66
N PRO A 151 4.97 19.86 -13.83
CA PRO A 151 5.73 18.87 -13.06
C PRO A 151 5.93 19.27 -11.59
N ASP A 152 5.84 20.54 -11.24
CA ASP A 152 5.88 21.02 -9.85
C ASP A 152 5.45 22.50 -9.81
N SER A 153 4.20 22.77 -9.67
CA SER A 153 3.73 24.15 -9.50
C SER A 153 3.88 24.65 -8.05
N GLY A 154 5.09 24.52 -7.53
CA GLY A 154 5.55 25.30 -6.36
C GLY A 154 5.84 26.76 -6.70
N GLY A 155 5.37 27.25 -7.86
CA GLY A 155 5.53 28.66 -8.27
C GLY A 155 4.46 29.57 -7.66
N PRO A 156 4.77 30.87 -7.46
CA PRO A 156 3.83 31.86 -6.93
C PRO A 156 2.76 32.21 -8.00
N GLY A 157 1.70 31.44 -8.07
CA GLY A 157 0.62 31.63 -9.05
C GLY A 157 -0.61 30.74 -8.82
N ARG A 158 -0.58 29.90 -7.81
CA ARG A 158 -1.81 29.22 -7.36
C ARG A 158 -2.67 30.24 -6.60
N ASP A 159 -3.90 30.39 -7.05
CA ASP A 159 -4.92 31.12 -6.31
C ASP A 159 -4.93 30.58 -4.87
N SER A 160 -4.59 31.41 -3.90
CA SER A 160 -4.47 31.04 -2.47
C SER A 160 -5.81 30.60 -1.86
N ALA A 161 -6.87 30.54 -2.65
CA ALA A 161 -8.22 30.19 -2.24
C ALA A 161 -8.56 28.70 -2.40
N THR A 162 -7.74 27.88 -3.12
CA THR A 162 -8.02 26.46 -3.29
C THR A 162 -7.23 25.62 -2.30
N ARG A 163 -7.92 24.97 -1.38
CA ARG A 163 -7.33 23.98 -0.46
C ARG A 163 -6.55 22.92 -1.26
N GLU A 164 -5.35 22.62 -0.84
CA GLU A 164 -4.55 21.55 -1.41
C GLU A 164 -5.26 20.21 -1.23
N ARG A 165 -5.39 19.43 -2.32
CA ARG A 165 -6.07 18.12 -2.31
C ARG A 165 -5.25 17.09 -1.57
N ARG A 166 -5.93 16.29 -0.73
CA ARG A 166 -5.32 15.29 0.13
C ARG A 166 -5.51 13.88 -0.43
N LEU A 167 -4.41 13.15 -0.51
CA LEU A 167 -4.34 11.76 -0.96
C LEU A 167 -3.87 10.86 0.17
N ILE A 168 -4.71 9.94 0.63
CA ILE A 168 -4.41 9.03 1.72
C ILE A 168 -4.19 7.62 1.18
N TYR A 169 -3.09 6.98 1.60
CA TYR A 169 -2.83 5.58 1.34
C TYR A 169 -3.29 4.74 2.53
N ILE A 170 -4.15 3.75 2.28
CA ILE A 170 -4.62 2.78 3.27
C ILE A 170 -3.95 1.44 2.97
N MET A 171 -3.08 1.00 3.86
CA MET A 171 -2.36 -0.25 3.74
C MET A 171 -3.07 -1.36 4.50
N THR A 172 -3.49 -2.40 3.77
CA THR A 172 -4.12 -3.60 4.34
C THR A 172 -3.10 -4.65 4.74
N ASP A 173 -3.52 -5.67 5.47
CA ASP A 173 -2.71 -6.74 6.03
C ASP A 173 -2.59 -8.01 5.15
N ALA A 174 -3.00 -7.92 3.89
CA ALA A 174 -2.89 -9.04 2.94
C ALA A 174 -1.44 -9.30 2.43
N GLY A 175 -0.51 -8.42 2.76
CA GLY A 175 0.93 -8.52 2.48
C GLY A 175 1.78 -8.35 3.74
N ALA A 176 2.91 -7.65 3.65
CA ALA A 176 3.73 -7.31 4.80
C ALA A 176 2.93 -6.49 5.82
N LEU A 177 3.05 -6.83 7.09
CA LEU A 177 2.26 -6.19 8.14
C LEU A 177 2.84 -4.86 8.59
N ALA A 178 4.16 -4.73 8.67
CA ALA A 178 4.82 -3.49 9.07
C ALA A 178 4.92 -2.52 7.88
N ALA A 179 4.27 -1.36 7.97
CA ALA A 179 4.38 -0.30 6.95
C ALA A 179 5.84 0.19 6.82
N ARG A 180 6.58 0.21 7.91
CA ARG A 180 8.00 0.57 7.97
C ARG A 180 8.91 -0.35 7.14
N PHE A 181 8.46 -1.56 6.78
CA PHE A 181 9.20 -2.43 5.87
C PHE A 181 9.37 -1.81 4.48
N SER A 182 8.43 -0.99 4.05
CA SER A 182 8.43 -0.37 2.72
C SER A 182 9.20 0.94 2.68
N ARG A 183 10.40 0.92 2.07
CA ARG A 183 11.12 2.15 1.71
C ARG A 183 10.32 3.04 0.76
N LEU A 184 9.45 2.43 -0.04
CA LEU A 184 8.64 3.13 -1.03
C LEU A 184 7.63 4.08 -0.37
N ILE A 185 7.08 3.70 0.80
CA ILE A 185 6.20 4.57 1.58
C ILE A 185 6.96 5.85 2.01
N GLY A 186 8.18 5.71 2.54
CA GLY A 186 9.03 6.85 2.90
C GLY A 186 9.26 7.78 1.71
N ALA A 187 9.69 7.21 0.58
CA ALA A 187 9.94 7.98 -0.64
C ALA A 187 8.68 8.70 -1.16
N MET A 188 7.51 8.06 -1.12
CA MET A 188 6.25 8.70 -1.51
C MET A 188 5.86 9.86 -0.58
N LYS A 189 6.11 9.75 0.72
CA LYS A 189 5.85 10.83 1.69
C LYS A 189 6.82 12.00 1.48
N GLU A 190 8.11 11.73 1.37
CA GLU A 190 9.14 12.74 1.11
C GLU A 190 8.89 13.52 -0.19
N ALA A 191 8.41 12.82 -1.23
CA ALA A 191 8.06 13.43 -2.51
C ALA A 191 6.66 14.09 -2.53
N ALA A 192 5.93 14.10 -1.41
CA ALA A 192 4.56 14.58 -1.29
C ALA A 192 3.57 13.92 -2.28
N LEU A 193 3.83 12.67 -2.67
CA LEU A 193 2.88 11.90 -3.47
C LEU A 193 1.66 11.47 -2.65
N ILE A 194 1.85 11.12 -1.38
CA ILE A 194 0.79 10.81 -0.42
C ILE A 194 0.94 11.68 0.81
N ASP A 195 -0.16 12.06 1.43
CA ASP A 195 -0.17 12.94 2.61
C ASP A 195 -0.07 12.17 3.93
N ALA A 196 -0.65 10.97 3.98
CA ALA A 196 -0.56 10.09 5.13
C ALA A 196 -0.79 8.62 4.74
N VAL A 197 -0.40 7.73 5.64
CA VAL A 197 -0.63 6.29 5.57
C VAL A 197 -1.51 5.87 6.75
N ILE A 198 -2.58 5.15 6.47
CA ILE A 198 -3.40 4.46 7.47
C ILE A 198 -3.12 2.97 7.37
N THR A 199 -2.81 2.31 8.48
CA THR A 199 -2.67 0.86 8.53
C THR A 199 -3.90 0.23 9.18
N VAL A 200 -4.46 -0.79 8.52
CA VAL A 200 -5.71 -1.45 8.95
C VAL A 200 -5.52 -2.95 9.21
N GLY A 201 -6.44 -3.55 9.93
CA GLY A 201 -6.35 -4.97 10.28
C GLY A 201 -5.17 -5.26 11.20
N GLN A 202 -4.31 -6.18 10.81
CA GLN A 202 -3.08 -6.52 11.52
C GLN A 202 -1.85 -5.74 11.01
N ALA A 203 -1.98 -4.97 9.92
CA ALA A 203 -0.92 -4.07 9.46
C ALA A 203 -0.76 -2.91 10.45
N PHE A 204 0.48 -2.46 10.69
CA PHE A 204 0.83 -1.43 11.68
C PHE A 204 1.97 -0.53 11.20
N GLY A 205 2.19 0.58 11.91
CA GLY A 205 3.28 1.52 11.65
C GLY A 205 2.94 2.59 10.61
N GLY A 206 1.65 2.82 10.35
CA GLY A 206 1.15 3.98 9.60
C GLY A 206 1.19 5.27 10.44
N ASP A 207 0.76 6.38 9.85
CA ASP A 207 0.57 7.64 10.57
C ASP A 207 -0.71 7.59 11.43
N VAL A 208 -1.66 6.75 11.04
CA VAL A 208 -2.91 6.46 11.75
C VAL A 208 -3.12 4.94 11.72
N GLU A 209 -3.51 4.41 12.86
CA GLU A 209 -3.92 3.01 13.01
C GLU A 209 -5.44 2.91 13.00
N ALA A 210 -5.99 1.90 12.32
CA ALA A 210 -7.43 1.61 12.37
C ALA A 210 -7.69 0.10 12.47
N VAL A 211 -8.83 -0.26 13.04
CA VAL A 211 -9.20 -1.67 13.30
C VAL A 211 -9.57 -2.40 12.01
N THR A 212 -10.30 -1.72 11.13
CA THR A 212 -10.82 -2.30 9.89
C THR A 212 -10.55 -1.40 8.69
N LEU A 213 -10.66 -1.95 7.48
CA LEU A 213 -10.62 -1.14 6.27
C LEU A 213 -11.72 -0.07 6.24
N HIS A 214 -12.93 -0.40 6.74
CA HIS A 214 -14.04 0.54 6.77
C HIS A 214 -13.73 1.75 7.67
N SER A 215 -13.21 1.50 8.87
CA SER A 215 -12.81 2.59 9.76
C SER A 215 -11.57 3.36 9.25
N GLY A 216 -10.67 2.69 8.52
CA GLY A 216 -9.58 3.35 7.81
C GLY A 216 -10.07 4.31 6.72
N LEU A 217 -11.09 3.91 5.94
CA LEU A 217 -11.74 4.78 4.96
C LEU A 217 -12.48 5.95 5.64
N ALA A 218 -13.17 5.69 6.74
CA ALA A 218 -13.80 6.74 7.55
C ALA A 218 -12.77 7.74 8.07
N ALA A 219 -11.64 7.27 8.61
CA ALA A 219 -10.55 8.10 9.08
C ALA A 219 -9.92 8.92 7.94
N ALA A 220 -9.70 8.31 6.78
CA ALA A 220 -9.19 9.02 5.62
C ALA A 220 -10.07 10.22 5.27
N ARG A 221 -11.41 10.01 5.20
CA ARG A 221 -12.34 11.08 4.84
C ARG A 221 -12.59 12.07 5.98
N ALA A 222 -13.07 11.58 7.13
CA ALA A 222 -13.58 12.43 8.19
C ALA A 222 -12.49 13.08 9.07
N TYR A 223 -11.37 12.37 9.31
CA TYR A 223 -10.29 12.87 10.13
C TYR A 223 -9.16 13.53 9.32
N LEU A 224 -8.71 12.86 8.25
CA LEU A 224 -7.60 13.37 7.44
C LEU A 224 -8.05 14.24 6.28
N GLY A 225 -9.35 14.31 5.97
CA GLY A 225 -9.91 15.18 4.94
C GLY A 225 -9.53 14.74 3.52
N ALA A 226 -9.44 13.44 3.27
CA ALA A 226 -9.08 12.90 1.96
C ALA A 226 -10.02 13.36 0.84
N ASP A 227 -9.46 13.76 -0.29
CA ASP A 227 -10.15 13.99 -1.56
C ASP A 227 -10.13 12.73 -2.45
N ALA A 228 -9.16 11.84 -2.21
CA ALA A 228 -9.09 10.51 -2.76
C ALA A 228 -8.34 9.58 -1.79
N ALA A 229 -8.62 8.28 -1.88
CA ALA A 229 -7.85 7.27 -1.16
C ALA A 229 -7.31 6.20 -2.12
N ILE A 230 -6.14 5.65 -1.78
CA ILE A 230 -5.59 4.45 -2.42
C ILE A 230 -5.64 3.34 -1.38
N VAL A 231 -6.15 2.17 -1.75
CA VAL A 231 -6.15 0.98 -0.90
C VAL A 231 -5.31 -0.09 -1.59
N ALA A 232 -4.28 -0.59 -0.91
CA ALA A 232 -3.49 -1.72 -1.35
C ALA A 232 -2.88 -2.46 -0.16
N MET A 233 -2.52 -3.72 -0.35
CA MET A 233 -1.76 -4.46 0.65
C MET A 233 -0.33 -3.92 0.77
N GLY A 234 0.36 -4.28 1.86
CA GLY A 234 1.80 -4.09 1.99
C GLY A 234 2.61 -4.92 0.97
N PRO A 235 3.95 -4.74 0.88
CA PRO A 235 4.79 -5.54 0.01
C PRO A 235 4.65 -7.05 0.26
N GLY A 236 4.87 -7.86 -0.77
CA GLY A 236 4.92 -9.33 -0.62
C GLY A 236 3.57 -10.01 -0.83
N GLU A 237 3.05 -9.96 -2.06
CA GLU A 237 1.88 -10.73 -2.44
C GLU A 237 2.14 -12.23 -2.32
N ALA A 238 1.25 -12.93 -1.64
CA ALA A 238 1.19 -14.39 -1.67
C ALA A 238 0.37 -14.83 -2.87
N GLY A 239 0.94 -15.67 -3.73
CA GLY A 239 0.26 -16.17 -4.92
C GLY A 239 0.65 -17.61 -5.22
N THR A 240 -0.35 -18.44 -5.49
CA THR A 240 -0.19 -19.80 -5.97
C THR A 240 -0.56 -19.88 -7.46
N GLY A 241 -0.48 -21.03 -8.06
CA GLY A 241 -0.99 -21.24 -9.42
C GLY A 241 -2.50 -21.45 -9.50
N THR A 242 -3.21 -21.44 -8.39
CA THR A 242 -4.65 -21.68 -8.33
C THR A 242 -5.46 -20.41 -8.52
N ARG A 243 -6.69 -20.55 -9.02
CA ARG A 243 -7.56 -19.44 -9.35
C ARG A 243 -7.83 -18.51 -8.15
N LEU A 244 -8.03 -19.06 -6.96
CA LEU A 244 -8.41 -18.29 -5.75
C LEU A 244 -7.28 -18.14 -4.73
N GLY A 245 -6.13 -18.77 -4.95
CA GLY A 245 -5.03 -18.85 -3.98
C GLY A 245 -4.04 -17.70 -4.13
N PHE A 246 -4.49 -16.47 -4.06
CA PHE A 246 -3.62 -15.29 -4.05
C PHE A 246 -4.21 -14.17 -3.18
N SER A 247 -3.33 -13.43 -2.50
CA SER A 247 -3.76 -12.38 -1.55
C SER A 247 -4.37 -11.15 -2.23
N GLY A 248 -4.10 -10.95 -3.52
CA GLY A 248 -4.66 -9.86 -4.35
C GLY A 248 -6.18 -9.87 -4.49
N LEU A 249 -6.89 -10.95 -4.12
CA LEU A 249 -8.35 -10.96 -4.00
C LEU A 249 -8.87 -9.86 -3.06
N SER A 250 -8.08 -9.45 -2.07
CA SER A 250 -8.40 -8.34 -1.15
C SER A 250 -8.63 -6.99 -1.87
N GLN A 251 -8.16 -6.84 -3.11
CA GLN A 251 -8.48 -5.66 -3.93
C GLN A 251 -9.99 -5.54 -4.16
N GLY A 252 -10.69 -6.66 -4.41
CA GLY A 252 -12.15 -6.67 -4.56
C GLY A 252 -12.88 -6.33 -3.27
N GLU A 253 -12.37 -6.78 -2.14
CA GLU A 253 -12.90 -6.42 -0.81
C GLU A 253 -12.79 -4.91 -0.57
N ALA A 254 -11.69 -4.28 -1.01
CA ALA A 254 -11.50 -2.84 -0.93
C ALA A 254 -12.51 -2.08 -1.80
N LEU A 255 -12.82 -2.57 -3.00
CA LEU A 255 -13.86 -1.99 -3.86
C LEU A 255 -15.24 -2.07 -3.19
N ASN A 256 -15.57 -3.21 -2.58
CA ASN A 256 -16.83 -3.41 -1.85
C ASN A 256 -16.95 -2.45 -0.65
N ALA A 257 -15.88 -2.32 0.14
CA ALA A 257 -15.84 -1.40 1.28
C ALA A 257 -16.03 0.06 0.84
N ALA A 258 -15.35 0.47 -0.23
CA ALA A 258 -15.50 1.81 -0.78
C ALA A 258 -16.95 2.10 -1.22
N TRP A 259 -17.56 1.15 -1.94
CA TRP A 259 -18.95 1.27 -2.39
C TRP A 259 -19.93 1.32 -1.21
N SER A 260 -19.79 0.43 -0.24
CA SER A 260 -20.71 0.36 0.91
C SER A 260 -20.73 1.63 1.75
N LEU A 261 -19.65 2.41 1.70
CA LEU A 261 -19.52 3.69 2.40
C LEU A 261 -19.84 4.91 1.52
N GLY A 262 -20.37 4.71 0.31
CA GLY A 262 -20.77 5.80 -0.60
C GLY A 262 -19.59 6.45 -1.32
N GLY A 263 -18.45 5.76 -1.48
CA GLY A 263 -17.35 6.16 -2.33
C GLY A 263 -17.51 5.72 -3.77
N ARG A 264 -16.59 6.11 -4.64
CA ARG A 264 -16.50 5.69 -6.06
C ARG A 264 -15.36 4.69 -6.24
N PRO A 265 -15.65 3.37 -6.31
CA PRO A 265 -14.63 2.34 -6.43
C PRO A 265 -13.97 2.34 -7.81
N VAL A 266 -12.64 2.41 -7.82
CA VAL A 266 -11.81 2.36 -9.02
C VAL A 266 -10.81 1.21 -8.86
N ALA A 267 -10.79 0.27 -9.79
CA ALA A 267 -9.84 -0.84 -9.81
C ALA A 267 -8.65 -0.51 -10.72
N ALA A 268 -7.45 -0.56 -10.18
CA ALA A 268 -6.23 -0.53 -10.96
C ALA A 268 -5.98 -1.92 -11.57
N ALA A 269 -5.93 -2.02 -12.89
CA ALA A 269 -5.63 -3.26 -13.58
C ALA A 269 -4.16 -3.66 -13.40
N ARG A 270 -3.88 -4.96 -13.31
CA ARG A 270 -2.54 -5.51 -13.46
C ARG A 270 -2.38 -5.99 -14.91
N ILE A 271 -1.59 -5.26 -15.68
CA ILE A 271 -1.34 -5.52 -17.10
C ILE A 271 0.16 -5.59 -17.32
N SER A 272 0.66 -6.66 -17.93
CA SER A 272 2.08 -6.85 -18.18
C SER A 272 2.30 -7.73 -19.41
N TRP A 273 3.29 -7.43 -20.23
CA TRP A 273 3.82 -8.35 -21.24
C TRP A 273 5.23 -8.82 -20.90
N ALA A 274 5.84 -8.26 -19.85
CA ALA A 274 7.16 -8.62 -19.36
C ALA A 274 7.16 -9.71 -18.28
N ASP A 275 5.99 -10.07 -17.72
CA ASP A 275 5.91 -11.17 -16.75
C ASP A 275 6.16 -12.52 -17.47
N PRO A 276 7.15 -13.31 -17.00
CA PRO A 276 7.47 -14.60 -17.65
C PRO A 276 6.36 -15.64 -17.46
N ARG A 277 5.46 -15.44 -16.51
CA ARG A 277 4.36 -16.37 -16.24
C ARG A 277 3.19 -16.05 -17.14
N GLY A 278 2.82 -16.96 -18.04
CA GLY A 278 1.76 -16.77 -19.04
C GLY A 278 0.42 -16.27 -18.47
N ARG A 279 0.06 -16.69 -17.24
CA ARG A 279 -1.16 -16.27 -16.55
C ARG A 279 -1.20 -14.78 -16.16
N HIS A 280 -0.08 -14.08 -16.22
CA HIS A 280 0.03 -12.66 -15.96
C HIS A 280 0.36 -11.83 -17.21
N ARG A 281 0.44 -12.49 -18.37
CA ARG A 281 0.69 -11.81 -19.64
C ARG A 281 -0.62 -11.19 -20.16
N GLY A 282 -0.55 -9.97 -20.67
CA GLY A 282 -1.72 -9.16 -20.95
C GLY A 282 -2.40 -8.74 -19.64
N VAL A 283 -3.72 -8.89 -19.54
CA VAL A 283 -4.45 -8.71 -18.27
C VAL A 283 -4.18 -9.91 -17.37
N SER A 284 -3.66 -9.65 -16.19
CA SER A 284 -3.39 -10.71 -15.21
C SER A 284 -4.67 -11.46 -14.83
N HIS A 285 -4.56 -12.80 -14.73
CA HIS A 285 -5.67 -13.60 -14.21
C HIS A 285 -6.11 -13.18 -12.80
N HIS A 286 -5.24 -12.54 -12.02
CA HIS A 286 -5.59 -11.95 -10.73
C HIS A 286 -6.63 -10.85 -10.89
N THR A 287 -6.41 -9.91 -11.82
CA THR A 287 -7.40 -8.85 -12.11
C THR A 287 -8.72 -9.44 -12.57
N LEU A 288 -8.69 -10.41 -13.50
CA LEU A 288 -9.91 -11.06 -14.00
C LEU A 288 -10.66 -11.78 -12.89
N THR A 289 -9.98 -12.59 -12.10
CA THR A 289 -10.58 -13.34 -10.99
C THR A 289 -11.12 -12.40 -9.90
N MET A 290 -10.36 -11.37 -9.56
CA MET A 290 -10.78 -10.38 -8.57
C MET A 290 -12.07 -9.68 -9.01
N MET A 291 -12.14 -9.21 -10.24
CA MET A 291 -13.34 -8.55 -10.78
C MET A 291 -14.54 -9.49 -10.89
N GLU A 292 -14.31 -10.75 -11.20
CA GLU A 292 -15.38 -11.74 -11.33
C GLU A 292 -15.92 -12.21 -9.97
N VAL A 293 -15.02 -12.50 -9.02
CA VAL A 293 -15.32 -13.27 -7.81
C VAL A 293 -15.41 -12.42 -6.55
N SER A 294 -14.45 -11.51 -6.29
CA SER A 294 -14.39 -10.79 -5.02
C SER A 294 -14.94 -9.36 -5.10
N ALA A 295 -14.91 -8.71 -6.25
CA ALA A 295 -15.52 -7.40 -6.46
C ALA A 295 -17.03 -7.56 -6.71
N LEU A 296 -17.82 -7.54 -5.66
CA LEU A 296 -19.29 -7.70 -5.74
C LEU A 296 -19.99 -6.37 -6.03
N ALA A 297 -19.42 -5.26 -5.59
CA ALA A 297 -19.96 -3.92 -5.80
C ALA A 297 -19.68 -3.40 -7.23
N PRO A 298 -20.57 -2.57 -7.80
CA PRO A 298 -20.29 -1.84 -9.04
C PRO A 298 -18.99 -1.06 -8.91
N SER A 299 -18.07 -1.24 -9.86
CA SER A 299 -16.77 -0.57 -9.87
C SER A 299 -16.29 -0.28 -11.28
N THR A 300 -15.32 0.62 -11.43
CA THR A 300 -14.70 0.91 -12.72
C THR A 300 -13.29 0.30 -12.77
N LEU A 301 -13.08 -0.64 -13.70
CA LEU A 301 -11.76 -1.12 -14.06
C LEU A 301 -11.12 -0.16 -15.04
N VAL A 302 -9.97 0.42 -14.70
CA VAL A 302 -9.31 1.40 -15.55
C VAL A 302 -8.15 0.75 -16.31
N LEU A 303 -8.13 0.97 -17.60
CA LEU A 303 -7.10 0.54 -18.54
C LEU A 303 -6.25 1.74 -18.96
N PRO A 304 -4.97 1.56 -19.25
CA PRO A 304 -4.16 2.60 -19.87
C PRO A 304 -4.47 2.74 -21.36
N GLU A 305 -4.16 3.89 -21.95
CA GLU A 305 -4.04 4.00 -23.40
C GLU A 305 -2.92 3.07 -23.90
N LEU A 306 -3.25 2.18 -24.82
CA LEU A 306 -2.36 1.19 -25.41
C LEU A 306 -2.37 1.27 -26.94
N PRO A 307 -1.28 0.86 -27.64
CA PRO A 307 -1.31 0.62 -29.07
C PRO A 307 -2.42 -0.36 -29.46
N ALA A 308 -3.06 -0.13 -30.61
CA ALA A 308 -4.25 -0.86 -31.04
C ALA A 308 -4.17 -2.40 -30.91
N PRO A 309 -3.09 -3.09 -31.29
CA PRO A 309 -3.00 -4.54 -31.12
C PRO A 309 -3.10 -4.98 -29.65
N LEU A 310 -2.40 -4.27 -28.74
CA LEU A 310 -2.41 -4.58 -27.32
C LEU A 310 -3.74 -4.21 -26.67
N ALA A 311 -4.35 -3.10 -27.08
CA ALA A 311 -5.68 -2.71 -26.60
C ALA A 311 -6.73 -3.75 -26.99
N ALA A 312 -6.69 -4.29 -28.21
CA ALA A 312 -7.61 -5.35 -28.65
C ALA A 312 -7.42 -6.64 -27.82
N GLU A 313 -6.18 -7.05 -27.53
CA GLU A 313 -5.89 -8.20 -26.67
C GLU A 313 -6.48 -8.02 -25.26
N VAL A 314 -6.29 -6.84 -24.67
CA VAL A 314 -6.81 -6.50 -23.32
C VAL A 314 -8.35 -6.51 -23.33
N LEU A 315 -9.00 -5.88 -24.31
CA LEU A 315 -10.46 -5.85 -24.40
C LEU A 315 -11.05 -7.25 -24.63
N ALA A 316 -10.41 -8.09 -25.44
CA ALA A 316 -10.82 -9.47 -25.62
C ALA A 316 -10.74 -10.29 -24.33
N ALA A 317 -9.70 -10.10 -23.51
CA ALA A 317 -9.57 -10.73 -22.21
C ALA A 317 -10.67 -10.31 -21.22
N LEU A 318 -11.26 -9.14 -21.39
CA LEU A 318 -12.33 -8.57 -20.53
C LEU A 318 -13.75 -8.87 -21.04
N ALA A 319 -13.92 -9.63 -22.14
CA ALA A 319 -15.24 -9.94 -22.72
C ALA A 319 -16.20 -10.63 -21.74
N GLY A 320 -15.67 -11.33 -20.72
CA GLY A 320 -16.44 -11.99 -19.66
C GLY A 320 -16.62 -11.15 -18.39
N LEU A 321 -16.25 -9.86 -18.40
CA LEU A 321 -16.39 -9.00 -17.22
C LEU A 321 -17.87 -8.89 -16.81
N PRO A 322 -18.22 -9.09 -15.52
CA PRO A 322 -19.60 -8.95 -15.06
C PRO A 322 -20.19 -7.56 -15.35
N GLU A 323 -21.45 -7.51 -15.77
CA GLU A 323 -22.16 -6.28 -16.19
C GLU A 323 -22.22 -5.18 -15.11
N ARG A 324 -22.06 -5.56 -13.83
CA ARG A 324 -21.97 -4.61 -12.71
C ARG A 324 -20.75 -3.69 -12.80
N HIS A 325 -19.73 -4.08 -13.56
CA HIS A 325 -18.50 -3.32 -13.70
C HIS A 325 -18.45 -2.53 -15.00
N ARG A 326 -17.75 -1.42 -14.98
CA ARG A 326 -17.46 -0.61 -16.16
C ARG A 326 -15.98 -0.67 -16.48
N VAL A 327 -15.67 -0.50 -17.76
CA VAL A 327 -14.28 -0.32 -18.21
C VAL A 327 -14.14 1.14 -18.65
N ALA A 328 -13.07 1.78 -18.18
CA ALA A 328 -12.68 3.13 -18.62
C ALA A 328 -11.22 3.10 -19.12
N VAL A 329 -10.89 4.03 -20.01
CA VAL A 329 -9.51 4.21 -20.49
C VAL A 329 -9.05 5.60 -20.08
N ALA A 330 -7.80 5.70 -19.62
CA ALA A 330 -7.18 6.96 -19.26
C ALA A 330 -5.68 6.96 -19.61
N ASP A 331 -5.11 8.17 -19.76
CA ASP A 331 -3.68 8.33 -20.02
C ASP A 331 -2.87 8.14 -18.72
N GLY A 332 -2.04 7.10 -18.68
CA GLY A 332 -1.11 6.85 -17.56
C GLY A 332 0.27 7.47 -17.71
N ARG A 333 0.60 8.09 -18.88
CA ARG A 333 1.93 8.66 -19.15
C ARG A 333 2.32 9.78 -18.19
N PRO A 334 1.45 10.73 -17.86
CA PRO A 334 1.78 11.80 -16.91
C PRO A 334 2.20 11.30 -15.53
N ALA A 335 1.69 10.14 -15.11
CA ALA A 335 2.12 9.51 -13.86
C ALA A 335 3.58 9.08 -13.90
N LEU A 336 4.02 8.50 -15.02
CA LEU A 336 5.41 8.04 -15.18
C LEU A 336 6.38 9.22 -15.25
N ASP A 337 6.00 10.29 -15.96
CA ASP A 337 6.76 11.53 -16.04
C ASP A 337 6.91 12.18 -14.64
N TRP A 338 5.82 12.17 -13.85
CA TRP A 338 5.85 12.65 -12.47
C TRP A 338 6.78 11.82 -11.57
N LEU A 339 6.72 10.48 -11.65
CA LEU A 339 7.61 9.59 -10.92
C LEU A 339 9.07 9.82 -11.27
N ALA A 340 9.38 9.98 -12.57
CA ALA A 340 10.73 10.28 -13.04
C ALA A 340 11.24 11.63 -12.50
N HIS A 341 10.40 12.67 -12.55
CA HIS A 341 10.72 13.99 -11.99
C HIS A 341 11.01 13.94 -10.48
N LYS A 342 10.22 13.17 -9.72
CA LYS A 342 10.39 12.99 -8.26
C LYS A 342 11.49 11.99 -7.90
N GLY A 343 12.13 11.35 -8.86
CA GLY A 343 13.19 10.37 -8.63
C GLY A 343 12.70 9.06 -8.00
N ILE A 344 11.38 8.79 -8.03
CA ILE A 344 10.80 7.57 -7.49
C ILE A 344 10.84 6.47 -8.54
N ARG A 345 11.47 5.34 -8.20
CA ARG A 345 11.67 4.20 -9.10
C ARG A 345 11.02 2.93 -8.52
N PRO A 346 9.69 2.77 -8.69
CA PRO A 346 9.03 1.55 -8.24
C PRO A 346 9.47 0.37 -9.10
N SER A 347 9.44 -0.83 -8.50
CA SER A 347 9.67 -2.07 -9.23
C SER A 347 8.66 -3.14 -8.83
N THR A 348 8.29 -3.98 -9.78
CA THR A 348 7.42 -5.14 -9.58
C THR A 348 8.15 -6.41 -9.96
N MET A 349 8.30 -7.36 -9.03
CA MET A 349 9.05 -8.61 -9.28
C MET A 349 10.43 -8.38 -9.91
N GLY A 350 11.15 -7.34 -9.44
CA GLY A 350 12.47 -6.97 -9.95
C GLY A 350 12.48 -6.19 -11.26
N ARG A 351 11.32 -5.91 -11.88
CA ARG A 351 11.19 -5.12 -13.12
C ARG A 351 10.83 -3.68 -12.80
N GLY A 352 11.59 -2.73 -13.30
CA GLY A 352 11.34 -1.29 -13.21
C GLY A 352 10.34 -0.79 -14.28
N ILE A 353 10.16 0.53 -14.32
CA ILE A 353 9.24 1.16 -15.28
C ILE A 353 9.66 0.87 -16.74
N GLU A 354 10.96 0.86 -17.02
CA GLU A 354 11.46 0.61 -18.39
C GLU A 354 11.31 -0.86 -18.80
N ASP A 355 11.34 -1.79 -17.81
CA ASP A 355 11.22 -3.22 -18.08
C ASP A 355 9.76 -3.65 -18.26
N ASP A 356 8.82 -2.99 -17.57
CA ASP A 356 7.39 -3.38 -17.54
C ASP A 356 6.49 -2.12 -17.57
N ARG A 357 6.70 -1.28 -18.57
CA ARG A 357 5.99 0.00 -18.72
C ARG A 357 4.46 -0.13 -18.68
N PRO A 358 3.81 -1.13 -19.33
CA PRO A 358 2.36 -1.29 -19.28
C PRO A 358 1.79 -1.47 -17.87
N PHE A 359 2.52 -2.13 -16.98
CA PHE A 359 2.13 -2.33 -15.59
C PHE A 359 1.98 -0.99 -14.85
N PHE A 360 2.96 -0.11 -15.00
CA PHE A 360 2.94 1.20 -14.35
C PHE A 360 2.00 2.19 -15.05
N LEU A 361 1.85 2.09 -16.38
CA LEU A 361 0.85 2.87 -17.12
C LEU A 361 -0.58 2.56 -16.65
N ALA A 362 -0.89 1.28 -16.43
CA ALA A 362 -2.22 0.87 -15.95
C ALA A 362 -2.53 1.45 -14.55
N ALA A 363 -1.55 1.41 -13.67
CA ALA A 363 -1.67 2.01 -12.34
C ALA A 363 -1.82 3.54 -12.41
N GLY A 364 -1.00 4.21 -13.23
CA GLY A 364 -1.07 5.67 -13.45
C GLY A 364 -2.41 6.11 -14.06
N ALA A 365 -2.94 5.33 -15.01
CA ALA A 365 -4.23 5.57 -15.62
C ALA A 365 -5.38 5.51 -14.60
N ALA A 366 -5.33 4.54 -13.66
CA ALA A 366 -6.32 4.46 -12.58
C ALA A 366 -6.30 5.72 -11.69
N GLY A 367 -5.12 6.24 -11.39
CA GLY A 367 -4.97 7.50 -10.66
C GLY A 367 -5.51 8.71 -11.44
N ALA A 368 -5.16 8.83 -12.72
CA ALA A 368 -5.63 9.91 -13.58
C ALA A 368 -7.17 9.91 -13.73
N TYR A 369 -7.77 8.73 -13.93
CA TYR A 369 -9.21 8.57 -13.97
C TYR A 369 -9.88 8.99 -12.64
N ALA A 370 -9.35 8.54 -11.52
CA ALA A 370 -9.86 8.88 -10.19
C ALA A 370 -9.82 10.40 -9.94
N ALA A 371 -8.79 11.08 -10.40
CA ALA A 371 -8.69 12.55 -10.29
C ALA A 371 -9.82 13.27 -11.02
N GLY A 372 -10.23 12.77 -12.19
CA GLY A 372 -11.37 13.29 -12.95
C GLY A 372 -12.69 13.15 -12.20
N LEU A 373 -12.86 12.09 -11.41
CA LEU A 373 -14.05 11.91 -10.58
C LEU A 373 -14.15 12.97 -9.47
N CYS A 374 -13.01 13.43 -8.92
CA CYS A 374 -12.99 14.51 -7.92
C CYS A 374 -13.53 15.84 -8.50
N ALA A 375 -13.29 16.12 -9.78
CA ALA A 375 -13.74 17.34 -10.43
C ALA A 375 -15.25 17.31 -10.74
N ALA A 376 -15.78 16.16 -11.16
CA ALA A 376 -17.19 15.99 -11.52
C ALA A 376 -18.15 16.12 -10.33
N GLY A 377 -17.68 15.85 -9.10
CA GLY A 377 -18.47 16.00 -7.87
C GLY A 377 -18.74 17.45 -7.47
N LEU A 378 -17.95 18.40 -7.95
CA LEU A 378 -18.11 19.82 -7.66
C LEU A 378 -19.17 20.50 -8.53
N THR A 379 -19.53 19.91 -9.67
CA THR A 379 -20.50 20.48 -10.62
C THR A 379 -21.94 19.98 -10.44
N SER A 380 -22.20 19.00 -9.60
CA SER A 380 -23.51 18.42 -9.35
C SER A 380 -24.20 18.91 -8.06
N ALA A 381 -23.64 19.90 -7.40
CA ALA A 381 -24.14 20.49 -6.13
C ALA A 381 -24.71 21.91 -6.34
N THR A 382 -25.09 22.26 -7.60
CA THR A 382 -25.85 23.52 -7.92
C THR A 382 -27.23 23.21 -8.45
#